data_89139e4e7bdae0cc1f275be6ad558801
#
_entry.id   89139e4e7bdae0cc1f275be6ad558801
#
_cell.length_a   1.000
_cell.length_b   1.000
_cell.length_c   1.000
_cell.angle_alpha   90.00
_cell.angle_beta   90.00
_cell.angle_gamma   90.00
#
_symmetry.space_group_name_H-M   'P 1'
#
loop_
_entity.id
_entity.type
_entity.pdbx_description
1 polymer ?
#
loop_
_entity_poly.entity_id
_entity_poly.type
_entity_poly.pdbx_seq_one_letter_code
_entity_poly.pdbx_strand_id
1 'polypeptide(L)'
;MKRFKNIVYFAEGTHESDHALERAFLLAENNQARLTMLDVIEPIDIPREVTDRFDFDLVEMLKQQRMEQLEALAEPFKARDRLTYTKVLVGTPFIEVIKAVTSHGYDLVIKSARCCDGLSDRIFGSTDLHLLRKCPCPVWVDRPGAAAQYDQILAAVDPMAPTNDNCAELVMDLATSLGRRESAKVDVVHAWTIHGESLLRDGRYRISQTDYDLLMNQTIYQHREPLQELLQNYAMSVGDGAVHLIKGEASTVIHQISDRLNADLIVMGTLGRSGIPGLFIGNTAEEVLQNTRSSILAVKPPSFVSPVR
;
A
#
# COMPACT_ATOMS: atom_id res chain seq x y z
N MET A 1 15.88 -0.08 11.10
CA MET A 1 14.76 -0.40 10.19
C MET A 1 14.14 -1.73 10.58
N LYS A 2 12.83 -1.79 10.67
CA LYS A 2 12.10 -3.05 10.84
C LYS A 2 12.21 -3.84 9.52
N ARG A 3 12.97 -4.94 9.50
CA ARG A 3 13.06 -5.79 8.31
C ARG A 3 11.89 -6.77 8.31
N PHE A 4 11.21 -6.91 7.19
CA PHE A 4 10.20 -7.95 7.00
C PHE A 4 10.85 -9.33 7.11
N LYS A 5 10.25 -10.23 7.86
CA LYS A 5 10.77 -11.58 8.14
C LYS A 5 9.84 -12.70 7.71
N ASN A 6 8.58 -12.38 7.48
CA ASN A 6 7.56 -13.35 7.13
C ASN A 6 6.62 -12.76 6.05
N ILE A 7 7.04 -12.88 4.81
CA ILE A 7 6.41 -12.25 3.65
C ILE A 7 5.42 -13.20 3.02
N VAL A 8 4.24 -12.70 2.61
CA VAL A 8 3.32 -13.44 1.76
C VAL A 8 3.19 -12.74 0.41
N TYR A 9 3.38 -13.50 -0.68
CA TYR A 9 3.02 -13.12 -2.04
C TYR A 9 1.64 -13.71 -2.34
N PHE A 10 0.67 -12.87 -2.65
CA PHE A 10 -0.67 -13.30 -3.03
C PHE A 10 -0.81 -13.34 -4.56
N ALA A 11 -0.88 -14.55 -5.12
CA ALA A 11 -0.87 -14.79 -6.56
C ALA A 11 -2.19 -14.42 -7.26
N GLU A 12 -3.33 -14.55 -6.55
CA GLU A 12 -4.69 -14.24 -7.06
C GLU A 12 -4.97 -14.83 -8.44
N GLY A 13 -4.58 -16.10 -8.63
CA GLY A 13 -4.78 -16.81 -9.89
C GLY A 13 -3.77 -16.49 -11.00
N THR A 14 -2.70 -15.77 -10.72
CA THR A 14 -1.59 -15.55 -11.66
C THR A 14 -0.83 -16.85 -11.87
N HIS A 15 -0.57 -17.19 -13.14
CA HIS A 15 0.14 -18.42 -13.55
C HIS A 15 1.53 -18.15 -14.10
N GLU A 16 1.88 -16.88 -14.23
CA GLU A 16 3.16 -16.44 -14.78
C GLU A 16 3.92 -15.63 -13.72
N SER A 17 5.25 -15.68 -13.81
CA SER A 17 6.11 -14.83 -13.00
C SER A 17 5.91 -13.38 -13.42
N ASP A 18 5.76 -12.50 -12.44
CA ASP A 18 5.65 -11.06 -12.62
C ASP A 18 6.66 -10.32 -11.74
N HIS A 19 6.79 -9.02 -11.95
CA HIS A 19 7.74 -8.22 -11.18
C HIS A 19 7.39 -8.14 -9.69
N ALA A 20 6.12 -8.27 -9.29
CA ALA A 20 5.74 -8.32 -7.88
C ALA A 20 6.24 -9.61 -7.22
N LEU A 21 6.19 -10.74 -7.91
CA LEU A 21 6.76 -12.00 -7.45
C LEU A 21 8.29 -11.91 -7.33
N GLU A 22 8.96 -11.38 -8.36
CA GLU A 22 10.40 -11.17 -8.34
C GLU A 22 10.83 -10.25 -7.19
N ARG A 23 10.07 -9.16 -6.92
CA ARG A 23 10.29 -8.27 -5.76
C ARG A 23 10.13 -9.00 -4.44
N ALA A 24 9.08 -9.84 -4.32
CA ALA A 24 8.85 -10.62 -3.11
C ALA A 24 10.05 -11.54 -2.82
N PHE A 25 10.60 -12.17 -3.84
CA PHE A 25 11.80 -13.00 -3.71
C PHE A 25 13.04 -12.22 -3.33
N LEU A 26 13.36 -11.17 -4.08
CA LEU A 26 14.51 -10.29 -3.79
C LEU A 26 14.43 -9.70 -2.39
N LEU A 27 13.23 -9.31 -1.96
CA LEU A 27 13.03 -8.78 -0.61
C LEU A 27 13.20 -9.87 0.46
N ALA A 28 12.67 -11.06 0.22
CA ALA A 28 12.84 -12.20 1.13
C ALA A 28 14.32 -12.60 1.22
N GLU A 29 15.03 -12.60 0.11
CA GLU A 29 16.46 -12.89 0.05
C GLU A 29 17.26 -11.87 0.85
N ASN A 30 17.10 -10.58 0.58
CA ASN A 30 17.83 -9.51 1.24
C ASN A 30 17.55 -9.42 2.75
N ASN A 31 16.35 -9.78 3.16
CA ASN A 31 15.94 -9.76 4.56
C ASN A 31 16.17 -11.08 5.29
N GLN A 32 16.59 -12.14 4.59
CA GLN A 32 16.63 -13.50 5.13
C GLN A 32 15.26 -13.86 5.74
N ALA A 33 14.20 -13.58 4.97
CA ALA A 33 12.82 -13.75 5.35
C ALA A 33 12.26 -15.07 4.80
N ARG A 34 11.22 -15.57 5.46
CA ARG A 34 10.37 -16.62 4.95
C ARG A 34 9.43 -16.01 3.90
N LEU A 35 9.25 -16.68 2.77
CA LEU A 35 8.28 -16.30 1.74
C LEU A 35 7.22 -17.40 1.62
N THR A 36 5.96 -17.02 1.67
CA THR A 36 4.83 -17.89 1.36
C THR A 36 4.15 -17.38 0.10
N MET A 37 4.02 -18.24 -0.90
CA MET A 37 3.17 -17.99 -2.07
C MET A 37 1.78 -18.51 -1.74
N LEU A 38 0.81 -17.62 -1.74
CA LEU A 38 -0.58 -17.89 -1.36
C LEU A 38 -1.50 -17.65 -2.54
N ASP A 39 -2.44 -18.57 -2.76
CA ASP A 39 -3.59 -18.34 -3.63
C ASP A 39 -4.90 -18.64 -2.91
N VAL A 40 -5.99 -18.06 -3.39
CA VAL A 40 -7.33 -18.26 -2.84
C VAL A 40 -8.31 -18.56 -3.96
N ILE A 41 -8.98 -19.68 -3.85
CA ILE A 41 -10.05 -20.09 -4.77
C ILE A 41 -11.37 -19.60 -4.20
N GLU A 42 -12.11 -18.81 -4.97
CA GLU A 42 -13.47 -18.44 -4.59
C GLU A 42 -14.40 -19.68 -4.62
N PRO A 43 -15.32 -19.79 -3.66
CA PRO A 43 -16.29 -20.86 -3.66
C PRO A 43 -17.10 -20.83 -4.97
N ILE A 44 -17.19 -21.98 -5.63
CA ILE A 44 -18.03 -22.15 -6.81
C ILE A 44 -19.35 -22.73 -6.35
N ASP A 45 -20.44 -22.02 -6.64
CA ASP A 45 -21.78 -22.52 -6.38
C ASP A 45 -22.17 -23.52 -7.49
N ILE A 46 -21.97 -24.81 -7.22
CA ILE A 46 -22.28 -25.87 -8.17
C ILE A 46 -23.61 -26.47 -7.75
N PRO A 47 -24.61 -26.53 -8.67
CA PRO A 47 -25.88 -27.23 -8.38
C PRO A 47 -25.62 -28.66 -7.92
N ARG A 48 -26.32 -29.09 -6.87
CA ARG A 48 -26.17 -30.44 -6.28
C ARG A 48 -26.40 -31.55 -7.31
N GLU A 49 -27.28 -31.32 -8.26
CA GLU A 49 -27.56 -32.26 -9.35
C GLU A 49 -26.32 -32.52 -10.23
N VAL A 50 -25.37 -31.59 -10.27
CA VAL A 50 -24.11 -31.75 -11.01
C VAL A 50 -23.12 -32.52 -10.14
N THR A 51 -22.96 -32.15 -8.88
CA THR A 51 -22.05 -32.84 -7.95
C THR A 51 -22.43 -34.30 -7.73
N ASP A 52 -23.74 -34.61 -7.65
CA ASP A 52 -24.25 -35.97 -7.45
C ASP A 52 -24.08 -36.89 -8.69
N ARG A 53 -23.89 -36.29 -9.86
CA ARG A 53 -23.65 -37.02 -11.12
C ARG A 53 -22.20 -37.41 -11.37
N PHE A 54 -21.28 -36.62 -10.79
CA PHE A 54 -19.86 -36.81 -11.00
C PHE A 54 -19.24 -37.12 -9.64
N ASP A 55 -18.68 -38.29 -9.48
CA ASP A 55 -18.03 -38.78 -8.25
C ASP A 55 -16.66 -38.08 -8.04
N PHE A 56 -16.62 -36.70 -8.13
CA PHE A 56 -15.41 -35.92 -7.92
C PHE A 56 -15.69 -34.59 -7.20
N ASP A 57 -14.77 -34.21 -6.33
CA ASP A 57 -14.77 -32.90 -5.66
C ASP A 57 -14.04 -31.87 -6.55
N LEU A 58 -14.82 -31.04 -7.26
CA LEU A 58 -14.28 -30.01 -8.14
C LEU A 58 -13.43 -28.98 -7.38
N VAL A 59 -13.79 -28.68 -6.13
CA VAL A 59 -13.02 -27.72 -5.32
C VAL A 59 -11.65 -28.30 -4.99
N GLU A 60 -11.57 -29.57 -4.63
CA GLU A 60 -10.29 -30.22 -4.34
C GLU A 60 -9.42 -30.37 -5.61
N MET A 61 -10.03 -30.67 -6.76
CA MET A 61 -9.32 -30.69 -8.03
C MET A 61 -8.73 -29.33 -8.39
N LEU A 62 -9.52 -28.26 -8.26
CA LEU A 62 -9.05 -26.89 -8.50
C LEU A 62 -7.94 -26.49 -7.53
N LYS A 63 -8.07 -26.88 -6.26
CA LYS A 63 -7.06 -26.63 -5.24
C LYS A 63 -5.74 -27.34 -5.57
N GLN A 64 -5.81 -28.60 -6.01
CA GLN A 64 -4.63 -29.32 -6.44
C GLN A 64 -3.99 -28.68 -7.66
N GLN A 65 -4.77 -28.34 -8.68
CA GLN A 65 -4.28 -27.65 -9.87
C GLN A 65 -3.59 -26.31 -9.52
N ARG A 66 -4.22 -25.50 -8.62
CA ARG A 66 -3.61 -24.25 -8.14
C ARG A 66 -2.32 -24.48 -7.38
N MET A 67 -2.27 -25.52 -6.56
CA MET A 67 -1.07 -25.87 -5.82
C MET A 67 0.09 -26.20 -6.77
N GLU A 68 -0.16 -27.04 -7.79
CA GLU A 68 0.83 -27.38 -8.82
C GLU A 68 1.34 -26.14 -9.56
N GLN A 69 0.46 -25.20 -9.90
CA GLN A 69 0.81 -23.93 -10.52
C GLN A 69 1.70 -23.05 -9.62
N LEU A 70 1.35 -22.90 -8.33
CA LEU A 70 2.17 -22.17 -7.37
C LEU A 70 3.53 -22.85 -7.15
N GLU A 71 3.56 -24.16 -7.11
CA GLU A 71 4.82 -24.91 -6.98
C GLU A 71 5.74 -24.71 -8.19
N ALA A 72 5.17 -24.74 -9.40
CA ALA A 72 5.92 -24.45 -10.63
C ALA A 72 6.50 -23.02 -10.62
N LEU A 73 5.72 -22.03 -10.16
CA LEU A 73 6.20 -20.65 -9.99
C LEU A 73 7.28 -20.52 -8.91
N ALA A 74 7.21 -21.35 -7.86
CA ALA A 74 8.18 -21.34 -6.77
C ALA A 74 9.50 -22.05 -7.11
N GLU A 75 9.50 -22.98 -8.08
CA GLU A 75 10.64 -23.86 -8.37
C GLU A 75 11.95 -23.12 -8.65
N PRO A 76 11.99 -22.05 -9.51
CA PRO A 76 13.22 -21.30 -9.76
C PRO A 76 13.85 -20.70 -8.51
N PHE A 77 13.06 -20.52 -7.46
CA PHE A 77 13.45 -19.87 -6.22
C PHE A 77 13.79 -20.87 -5.11
N LYS A 78 13.13 -22.04 -5.08
CA LYS A 78 13.49 -23.17 -4.22
C LYS A 78 14.92 -23.65 -4.48
N ALA A 79 15.34 -23.66 -5.76
CA ALA A 79 16.70 -24.01 -6.17
C ALA A 79 17.81 -23.14 -5.55
N ARG A 80 17.45 -21.99 -4.96
CA ARG A 80 18.38 -21.07 -4.27
C ARG A 80 18.47 -21.30 -2.76
N ASP A 81 18.04 -22.45 -2.28
CA ASP A 81 18.08 -22.88 -0.84
C ASP A 81 17.32 -21.93 0.10
N ARG A 82 16.10 -21.50 -0.32
CA ARG A 82 15.27 -20.57 0.43
C ARG A 82 14.01 -21.21 0.99
N LEU A 83 13.60 -20.74 2.17
CA LEU A 83 12.36 -21.15 2.81
C LEU A 83 11.14 -20.56 2.09
N THR A 84 10.78 -21.18 0.97
CA THR A 84 9.61 -20.82 0.18
C THR A 84 8.53 -21.87 0.37
N TYR A 85 7.34 -21.42 0.76
CA TYR A 85 6.17 -22.26 0.97
C TYR A 85 5.08 -21.90 -0.02
N THR A 86 4.25 -22.88 -0.35
CA THR A 86 3.07 -22.70 -1.19
C THR A 86 1.82 -23.05 -0.38
N LYS A 87 0.73 -22.29 -0.58
CA LYS A 87 -0.52 -22.51 0.12
C LYS A 87 -1.71 -22.10 -0.75
N VAL A 88 -2.74 -22.93 -0.80
CA VAL A 88 -4.01 -22.62 -1.45
C VAL A 88 -5.12 -22.66 -0.41
N LEU A 89 -5.91 -21.60 -0.35
CA LEU A 89 -7.08 -21.48 0.52
C LEU A 89 -8.37 -21.45 -0.32
N VAL A 90 -9.50 -21.66 0.33
CA VAL A 90 -10.83 -21.58 -0.29
C VAL A 90 -11.65 -20.57 0.51
N GLY A 91 -12.23 -19.58 -0.18
CA GLY A 91 -13.03 -18.55 0.46
C GLY A 91 -12.98 -17.21 -0.30
N THR A 92 -13.41 -16.15 0.34
CA THR A 92 -13.32 -14.79 -0.24
C THR A 92 -11.87 -14.31 -0.19
N PRO A 93 -11.24 -13.94 -1.32
CA PRO A 93 -9.79 -13.70 -1.42
C PRO A 93 -9.22 -12.80 -0.33
N PHE A 94 -9.70 -11.55 -0.21
CA PHE A 94 -9.15 -10.63 0.79
C PHE A 94 -9.37 -11.08 2.23
N ILE A 95 -10.47 -11.79 2.52
CA ILE A 95 -10.79 -12.31 3.86
C ILE A 95 -9.77 -13.38 4.24
N GLU A 96 -9.56 -14.35 3.36
CA GLU A 96 -8.66 -15.47 3.64
C GLU A 96 -7.19 -15.03 3.71
N VAL A 97 -6.79 -14.05 2.87
CA VAL A 97 -5.46 -13.44 2.98
C VAL A 97 -5.29 -12.75 4.34
N ILE A 98 -6.25 -11.93 4.79
CA ILE A 98 -6.16 -11.22 6.08
C ILE A 98 -6.16 -12.20 7.26
N LYS A 99 -6.99 -13.26 7.22
CA LYS A 99 -6.96 -14.32 8.23
C LYS A 99 -5.60 -15.04 8.26
N ALA A 100 -5.04 -15.32 7.08
CA ALA A 100 -3.71 -15.91 6.98
C ALA A 100 -2.63 -14.98 7.56
N VAL A 101 -2.70 -13.66 7.28
CA VAL A 101 -1.80 -12.66 7.88
C VAL A 101 -1.84 -12.72 9.40
N THR A 102 -3.03 -12.73 9.97
CA THR A 102 -3.21 -12.72 11.42
C THR A 102 -2.77 -14.05 12.06
N SER A 103 -3.15 -15.18 11.46
CA SER A 103 -2.89 -16.52 12.04
C SER A 103 -1.45 -16.99 11.88
N HIS A 104 -0.76 -16.57 10.82
CA HIS A 104 0.62 -16.98 10.53
C HIS A 104 1.65 -15.89 10.84
N GLY A 105 1.20 -14.69 11.24
CA GLY A 105 2.08 -13.57 11.57
C GLY A 105 2.84 -13.03 10.36
N TYR A 106 2.22 -13.01 9.17
CA TYR A 106 2.84 -12.35 8.03
C TYR A 106 2.98 -10.85 8.30
N ASP A 107 4.14 -10.30 7.98
CA ASP A 107 4.51 -8.90 8.24
C ASP A 107 4.52 -8.04 6.97
N LEU A 108 4.29 -8.64 5.80
CA LEU A 108 4.10 -7.95 4.52
C LEU A 108 3.29 -8.81 3.55
N VAL A 109 2.31 -8.21 2.90
CA VAL A 109 1.61 -8.77 1.72
C VAL A 109 2.13 -8.09 0.47
N ILE A 110 2.54 -8.88 -0.54
CA ILE A 110 2.91 -8.37 -1.87
C ILE A 110 2.02 -9.02 -2.91
N LYS A 111 1.55 -8.25 -3.89
CA LYS A 111 0.80 -8.77 -5.04
C LYS A 111 0.88 -7.81 -6.23
N SER A 112 0.56 -8.32 -7.43
CA SER A 112 0.25 -7.48 -8.58
C SER A 112 -1.21 -7.02 -8.54
N ALA A 113 -1.46 -5.78 -8.95
CA ALA A 113 -2.81 -5.28 -9.16
C ALA A 113 -3.46 -6.03 -10.34
N ARG A 114 -4.71 -6.43 -10.17
CA ARG A 114 -5.51 -6.94 -11.29
C ARG A 114 -6.23 -5.78 -11.98
N CYS A 115 -5.91 -5.56 -13.25
CA CYS A 115 -6.74 -4.69 -14.09
C CYS A 115 -8.17 -5.25 -14.18
N CYS A 116 -9.15 -4.42 -13.86
CA CYS A 116 -10.52 -4.72 -14.24
C CYS A 116 -10.62 -4.60 -15.77
N ASP A 117 -11.14 -5.64 -16.43
CA ASP A 117 -11.22 -5.72 -17.88
C ASP A 117 -11.79 -4.44 -18.53
N GLY A 118 -10.94 -3.76 -19.25
CA GLY A 118 -11.25 -3.05 -20.50
C GLY A 118 -11.98 -1.71 -20.46
N LEU A 119 -12.52 -1.18 -19.36
CA LEU A 119 -13.35 0.03 -19.37
C LEU A 119 -13.15 1.03 -18.22
N SER A 120 -12.25 0.77 -17.29
CA SER A 120 -11.97 1.74 -16.25
C SER A 120 -10.48 2.09 -16.21
N ASP A 121 -10.18 3.39 -16.06
CA ASP A 121 -8.81 3.89 -15.79
C ASP A 121 -8.27 3.43 -14.41
N ARG A 122 -9.01 2.57 -13.71
CA ARG A 122 -8.66 2.08 -12.38
C ARG A 122 -7.67 0.92 -12.46
N ILE A 123 -6.56 1.08 -11.79
CA ILE A 123 -5.49 0.07 -11.72
C ILE A 123 -5.82 -1.01 -10.67
N PHE A 124 -6.47 -0.63 -9.55
CA PHE A 124 -6.71 -1.52 -8.41
C PHE A 124 -8.10 -2.13 -8.44
N GLY A 125 -8.16 -3.47 -8.32
CA GLY A 125 -9.40 -4.23 -8.19
C GLY A 125 -10.02 -4.16 -6.79
N SER A 126 -11.19 -4.79 -6.62
CA SER A 126 -11.89 -4.83 -5.34
C SER A 126 -11.07 -5.52 -4.23
N THR A 127 -10.39 -6.61 -4.55
CA THR A 127 -9.51 -7.34 -3.62
C THR A 127 -8.37 -6.45 -3.15
N ASP A 128 -7.73 -5.71 -4.08
CA ASP A 128 -6.65 -4.78 -3.75
C ASP A 128 -7.10 -3.72 -2.77
N LEU A 129 -8.22 -3.06 -3.06
CA LEU A 129 -8.80 -2.03 -2.21
C LEU A 129 -9.19 -2.59 -0.82
N HIS A 130 -9.72 -3.81 -0.75
CA HIS A 130 -10.03 -4.44 0.52
C HIS A 130 -8.78 -4.77 1.35
N LEU A 131 -7.71 -5.27 0.73
CA LEU A 131 -6.43 -5.52 1.39
C LEU A 131 -5.82 -4.21 1.88
N LEU A 132 -5.73 -3.20 1.02
CA LEU A 132 -5.20 -1.89 1.35
C LEU A 132 -5.96 -1.20 2.49
N ARG A 133 -7.26 -1.47 2.63
CA ARG A 133 -8.12 -0.94 3.71
C ARG A 133 -8.01 -1.71 5.02
N LYS A 134 -7.99 -3.05 4.97
CA LYS A 134 -8.31 -3.92 6.12
C LYS A 134 -7.15 -4.78 6.61
N CYS A 135 -6.10 -4.96 5.81
CA CYS A 135 -4.95 -5.79 6.22
C CYS A 135 -4.18 -5.12 7.36
N PRO A 136 -3.84 -5.85 8.44
CA PRO A 136 -3.15 -5.25 9.59
C PRO A 136 -1.66 -5.04 9.37
N CYS A 137 -1.03 -5.72 8.43
CA CYS A 137 0.35 -5.48 8.03
C CYS A 137 0.44 -4.61 6.77
N PRO A 138 1.60 -4.06 6.42
CA PRO A 138 1.83 -3.38 5.15
C PRO A 138 1.40 -4.22 3.95
N VAL A 139 0.81 -3.55 2.95
CA VAL A 139 0.38 -4.16 1.68
C VAL A 139 1.05 -3.44 0.53
N TRP A 140 1.77 -4.18 -0.26
CA TRP A 140 2.43 -3.68 -1.47
C TRP A 140 1.72 -4.23 -2.70
N VAL A 141 1.12 -3.34 -3.46
CA VAL A 141 0.41 -3.70 -4.71
C VAL A 141 1.14 -3.04 -5.87
N ASP A 142 1.78 -3.87 -6.70
CA ASP A 142 2.42 -3.40 -7.92
C ASP A 142 1.37 -3.12 -9.00
N ARG A 143 1.55 -1.99 -9.71
CA ARG A 143 0.72 -1.68 -10.87
C ARG A 143 1.01 -2.67 -12.02
N PRO A 144 0.05 -2.89 -12.93
CA PRO A 144 0.30 -3.68 -14.13
C PRO A 144 1.43 -3.06 -14.96
N GLY A 145 2.37 -3.89 -15.40
CA GLY A 145 3.54 -3.43 -16.16
C GLY A 145 4.50 -2.54 -15.36
N ALA A 146 4.50 -2.64 -14.01
CA ALA A 146 5.53 -2.00 -13.19
C ALA A 146 6.92 -2.42 -13.67
N ALA A 147 7.88 -1.48 -13.65
CA ALA A 147 9.27 -1.81 -13.99
C ALA A 147 9.87 -2.80 -12.98
N ALA A 148 10.82 -3.61 -13.42
CA ALA A 148 11.55 -4.51 -12.53
C ALA A 148 12.26 -3.77 -11.40
N GLN A 149 12.69 -2.55 -11.64
CA GLN A 149 13.33 -1.63 -10.69
C GLN A 149 12.59 -0.29 -10.70
N TYR A 150 12.39 0.32 -9.54
CA TYR A 150 11.83 1.65 -9.44
C TYR A 150 12.94 2.71 -9.56
N ASP A 151 12.65 3.79 -10.28
CA ASP A 151 13.53 4.95 -10.41
C ASP A 151 13.08 6.10 -9.50
N GLN A 152 11.77 6.19 -9.22
CA GLN A 152 11.18 7.29 -8.46
C GLN A 152 10.18 6.80 -7.42
N ILE A 153 10.43 7.12 -6.15
CA ILE A 153 9.57 6.79 -5.00
C ILE A 153 9.05 8.09 -4.39
N LEU A 154 7.75 8.16 -4.14
CA LEU A 154 7.09 9.26 -3.44
C LEU A 154 6.65 8.82 -2.05
N ALA A 155 7.19 9.44 -1.00
CA ALA A 155 6.76 9.26 0.39
C ALA A 155 5.70 10.31 0.74
N ALA A 156 4.45 9.89 0.90
CA ALA A 156 3.37 10.78 1.33
C ALA A 156 3.20 10.70 2.85
N VAL A 157 3.61 11.76 3.56
CA VAL A 157 3.68 11.78 5.03
C VAL A 157 2.70 12.77 5.64
N ASP A 158 2.18 12.42 6.81
CA ASP A 158 1.44 13.32 7.67
C ASP A 158 2.12 13.41 9.05
N PRO A 159 3.06 14.34 9.23
CA PRO A 159 3.76 14.53 10.49
C PRO A 159 2.89 15.13 11.59
N MET A 160 1.65 15.57 11.25
CA MET A 160 0.66 16.08 12.20
C MET A 160 -0.24 14.99 12.79
N ALA A 161 -0.03 13.73 12.40
CA ALA A 161 -0.75 12.60 13.00
C ALA A 161 -0.43 12.47 14.50
N PRO A 162 -1.31 11.86 15.31
CA PRO A 162 -1.04 11.68 16.74
C PRO A 162 0.31 10.99 16.99
N THR A 163 1.06 11.47 17.98
CA THR A 163 2.43 11.03 18.30
C THR A 163 2.56 9.52 18.60
N ASN A 164 1.46 8.83 18.91
CA ASN A 164 1.46 7.38 19.14
C ASN A 164 1.32 6.55 17.86
N ASP A 165 1.22 7.19 16.71
CA ASP A 165 0.90 6.52 15.45
C ASP A 165 2.17 6.02 14.71
N ASN A 166 3.30 6.70 14.82
CA ASN A 166 4.57 6.42 14.14
C ASN A 166 4.42 6.04 12.65
N CYS A 167 3.31 6.45 12.01
CA CYS A 167 3.03 6.08 10.62
C CYS A 167 3.92 6.86 9.65
N ALA A 168 4.17 8.15 9.94
CA ALA A 168 5.03 8.99 9.12
C ALA A 168 6.48 8.49 9.10
N GLU A 169 7.01 8.10 10.25
CA GLU A 169 8.34 7.47 10.38
C GLU A 169 8.40 6.15 9.63
N LEU A 170 7.35 5.32 9.72
CA LEU A 170 7.29 4.05 9.01
C LEU A 170 7.28 4.25 7.49
N VAL A 171 6.54 5.25 6.98
CA VAL A 171 6.55 5.64 5.57
C VAL A 171 7.95 6.04 5.13
N MET A 172 8.62 6.92 5.89
CA MET A 172 9.96 7.39 5.59
C MET A 172 11.00 6.26 5.63
N ASP A 173 10.94 5.40 6.65
CA ASP A 173 11.83 4.24 6.78
C ASP A 173 11.73 3.30 5.58
N LEU A 174 10.51 3.00 5.15
CA LEU A 174 10.29 2.12 4.01
C LEU A 174 10.71 2.80 2.70
N ALA A 175 10.29 4.03 2.45
CA ALA A 175 10.63 4.77 1.23
C ALA A 175 12.15 4.93 1.08
N THR A 176 12.85 5.36 2.11
CA THR A 176 14.31 5.56 2.06
C THR A 176 15.08 4.24 1.98
N SER A 177 14.58 3.18 2.62
CA SER A 177 15.20 1.85 2.51
C SER A 177 15.03 1.24 1.12
N LEU A 178 13.84 1.39 0.53
CA LEU A 178 13.57 0.96 -0.84
C LEU A 178 14.38 1.79 -1.83
N GLY A 179 14.42 3.11 -1.66
CA GLY A 179 15.21 3.99 -2.50
C GLY A 179 16.69 3.61 -2.55
N ARG A 180 17.28 3.31 -1.38
CA ARG A 180 18.67 2.82 -1.31
C ARG A 180 18.87 1.47 -1.97
N ARG A 181 17.92 0.54 -1.84
CA ARG A 181 18.00 -0.79 -2.43
C ARG A 181 17.90 -0.73 -3.95
N GLU A 182 16.98 0.08 -4.46
CA GLU A 182 16.69 0.17 -5.89
C GLU A 182 17.49 1.27 -6.59
N SER A 183 18.31 2.03 -5.84
CA SER A 183 19.00 3.23 -6.34
C SER A 183 18.03 4.29 -6.87
N ALA A 184 16.80 4.28 -6.35
CA ALA A 184 15.73 5.19 -6.73
C ALA A 184 15.85 6.53 -5.99
N LYS A 185 15.38 7.57 -6.64
CA LYS A 185 15.17 8.86 -5.98
C LYS A 185 13.98 8.78 -5.05
N VAL A 186 14.07 9.43 -3.90
CA VAL A 186 12.99 9.52 -2.92
C VAL A 186 12.59 10.97 -2.75
N ASP A 187 11.37 11.28 -3.12
CA ASP A 187 10.73 12.56 -2.85
C ASP A 187 9.72 12.42 -1.71
N VAL A 188 9.57 13.47 -0.92
CA VAL A 188 8.64 13.53 0.21
C VAL A 188 7.57 14.58 -0.06
N VAL A 189 6.31 14.24 0.16
CA VAL A 189 5.20 15.20 0.05
C VAL A 189 4.41 15.28 1.35
N HIS A 190 4.17 16.50 1.80
CA HIS A 190 3.21 16.84 2.85
C HIS A 190 2.28 17.94 2.35
N ALA A 191 0.99 17.66 2.36
CA ALA A 191 -0.04 18.62 1.98
C ALA A 191 -0.67 19.26 3.22
N TRP A 192 -1.05 20.54 3.10
CA TRP A 192 -1.71 21.27 4.18
C TRP A 192 -2.81 22.19 3.65
N THR A 193 -3.81 22.45 4.48
CA THR A 193 -4.95 23.32 4.15
C THR A 193 -5.29 24.24 5.32
N ILE A 194 -5.99 25.34 5.03
CA ILE A 194 -6.63 26.18 6.05
C ILE A 194 -8.09 25.76 6.14
N HIS A 195 -8.49 25.20 7.27
CA HIS A 195 -9.88 24.84 7.48
C HIS A 195 -10.80 26.08 7.43
N GLY A 196 -11.85 26.01 6.61
CA GLY A 196 -12.80 27.10 6.45
C GLY A 196 -12.26 28.31 5.67
N GLU A 197 -11.20 28.14 4.88
CA GLU A 197 -10.57 29.22 4.10
C GLU A 197 -11.57 30.01 3.24
N SER A 198 -12.51 29.34 2.59
CA SER A 198 -13.54 29.98 1.78
C SER A 198 -14.46 30.92 2.58
N LEU A 199 -14.75 30.56 3.84
CA LEU A 199 -15.55 31.41 4.72
C LEU A 199 -14.79 32.68 5.14
N LEU A 200 -13.47 32.58 5.26
CA LEU A 200 -12.59 33.67 5.67
C LEU A 200 -12.26 34.62 4.50
N ARG A 201 -12.24 34.13 3.27
CA ARG A 201 -11.95 34.93 2.08
C ARG A 201 -13.17 35.58 1.45
N ASP A 202 -14.23 34.78 1.25
CA ASP A 202 -15.38 35.17 0.42
C ASP A 202 -16.70 35.13 1.19
N GLY A 203 -16.68 34.64 2.43
CA GLY A 203 -17.86 34.40 3.24
C GLY A 203 -18.28 35.58 4.16
N ARG A 204 -19.27 35.32 5.03
CA ARG A 204 -19.81 36.26 6.02
C ARG A 204 -18.74 36.77 7.01
N TYR A 205 -17.63 36.01 7.19
CA TYR A 205 -16.55 36.30 8.13
C TYR A 205 -15.27 36.75 7.44
N ARG A 206 -15.41 37.47 6.32
CA ARG A 206 -14.25 37.93 5.54
C ARG A 206 -13.29 38.73 6.41
N ILE A 207 -12.03 38.24 6.51
CA ILE A 207 -10.94 38.89 7.22
C ILE A 207 -10.17 39.83 6.30
N SER A 208 -9.34 40.71 6.85
CA SER A 208 -8.45 41.56 6.06
C SER A 208 -7.36 40.72 5.36
N GLN A 209 -6.78 41.26 4.27
CA GLN A 209 -5.66 40.58 3.59
C GLN A 209 -4.47 40.37 4.54
N THR A 210 -4.19 41.35 5.41
CA THR A 210 -3.11 41.26 6.40
C THR A 210 -3.33 40.13 7.39
N ASP A 211 -4.56 39.96 7.90
CA ASP A 211 -4.90 38.88 8.82
C ASP A 211 -4.85 37.51 8.10
N TYR A 212 -5.26 37.47 6.82
CA TYR A 212 -5.15 36.27 6.02
C TYR A 212 -3.68 35.86 5.80
N ASP A 213 -2.79 36.82 5.46
CA ASP A 213 -1.37 36.57 5.27
C ASP A 213 -0.71 36.12 6.59
N LEU A 214 -1.11 36.66 7.72
CA LEU A 214 -0.67 36.23 9.03
C LEU A 214 -1.10 34.78 9.31
N LEU A 215 -2.39 34.45 9.07
CA LEU A 215 -2.92 33.11 9.21
C LEU A 215 -2.18 32.10 8.32
N MET A 216 -1.93 32.47 7.05
CA MET A 216 -1.15 31.67 6.12
C MET A 216 0.25 31.37 6.67
N ASN A 217 0.97 32.38 7.11
CA ASN A 217 2.32 32.23 7.63
C ASN A 217 2.36 31.37 8.91
N GLN A 218 1.39 31.55 9.80
CA GLN A 218 1.27 30.71 10.99
C GLN A 218 0.96 29.26 10.67
N THR A 219 0.02 29.03 9.73
CA THR A 219 -0.36 27.68 9.34
C THR A 219 0.80 26.94 8.66
N ILE A 220 1.50 27.59 7.71
CA ILE A 220 2.65 26.94 7.07
C ILE A 220 3.76 26.62 8.06
N TYR A 221 4.00 27.50 9.04
CA TYR A 221 4.98 27.26 10.10
C TYR A 221 4.61 26.03 10.94
N GLN A 222 3.34 25.91 11.35
CA GLN A 222 2.84 24.76 12.12
C GLN A 222 3.02 23.42 11.38
N HIS A 223 2.92 23.40 10.05
CA HIS A 223 3.16 22.20 9.25
C HIS A 223 4.65 21.97 8.95
N ARG A 224 5.41 23.05 8.85
CA ARG A 224 6.84 23.00 8.51
C ARG A 224 7.69 22.39 9.63
N GLU A 225 7.46 22.79 10.87
CA GLU A 225 8.25 22.35 12.02
C GLU A 225 8.17 20.83 12.25
N PRO A 226 6.99 20.20 12.34
CA PRO A 226 6.91 18.75 12.49
C PRO A 226 7.47 17.99 11.28
N LEU A 227 7.31 18.54 10.07
CA LEU A 227 7.91 17.95 8.87
C LEU A 227 9.44 18.01 8.94
N GLN A 228 10.01 19.14 9.34
CA GLN A 228 11.45 19.32 9.49
C GLN A 228 12.02 18.38 10.56
N GLU A 229 11.31 18.22 11.68
CA GLU A 229 11.71 17.29 12.74
C GLU A 229 11.72 15.83 12.24
N LEU A 230 10.69 15.41 11.51
CA LEU A 230 10.66 14.10 10.87
C LEU A 230 11.85 13.88 9.94
N LEU A 231 12.14 14.88 9.07
CA LEU A 231 13.14 14.77 8.02
C LEU A 231 14.58 14.73 8.54
N GLN A 232 14.87 15.27 9.72
CA GLN A 232 16.20 15.27 10.32
C GLN A 232 16.80 13.87 10.44
N ASN A 233 15.97 12.87 10.73
CA ASN A 233 16.40 11.47 10.86
C ASN A 233 16.83 10.84 9.52
N TYR A 234 16.52 11.49 8.40
CA TYR A 234 16.75 10.99 7.04
C TYR A 234 17.75 11.82 6.22
N ALA A 235 18.43 12.75 6.88
CA ALA A 235 19.35 13.71 6.25
C ALA A 235 18.69 14.52 5.11
N MET A 236 17.43 14.89 5.31
CA MET A 236 16.63 15.74 4.42
C MET A 236 16.14 16.97 5.17
N SER A 237 15.81 18.04 4.44
CA SER A 237 15.26 19.25 5.04
C SER A 237 14.20 19.92 4.18
N VAL A 238 13.30 20.67 4.85
CA VAL A 238 12.31 21.48 4.13
C VAL A 238 13.04 22.60 3.39
N GLY A 239 12.92 22.58 2.06
CA GLY A 239 13.67 23.45 1.15
C GLY A 239 14.56 22.68 0.18
N ASP A 240 14.86 21.41 0.48
CA ASP A 240 15.48 20.53 -0.50
C ASP A 240 14.52 20.31 -1.68
N GLY A 241 15.07 20.19 -2.89
CA GLY A 241 14.27 19.98 -4.10
C GLY A 241 13.41 18.72 -4.10
N ALA A 242 13.74 17.74 -3.24
CA ALA A 242 13.02 16.50 -3.04
C ALA A 242 11.93 16.57 -1.94
N VAL A 243 11.73 17.73 -1.29
CA VAL A 243 10.73 17.89 -0.22
C VAL A 243 9.64 18.88 -0.64
N HIS A 244 8.42 18.43 -0.73
CA HIS A 244 7.26 19.15 -1.23
C HIS A 244 6.27 19.44 -0.10
N LEU A 245 6.36 20.63 0.50
CA LEU A 245 5.38 21.17 1.45
C LEU A 245 4.39 22.06 0.68
N ILE A 246 3.19 21.52 0.37
CA ILE A 246 2.29 22.17 -0.60
C ILE A 246 0.92 22.42 0.02
N LYS A 247 0.37 23.61 -0.21
CA LYS A 247 -1.00 23.95 0.15
C LYS A 247 -1.98 23.30 -0.84
N GLY A 248 -2.93 22.54 -0.33
CA GLY A 248 -4.00 21.90 -1.12
C GLY A 248 -4.54 20.66 -0.43
N GLU A 249 -5.63 20.14 -0.96
CA GLU A 249 -6.17 18.84 -0.53
C GLU A 249 -5.15 17.74 -0.76
N ALA A 250 -4.94 16.89 0.24
CA ALA A 250 -3.83 15.94 0.26
C ALA A 250 -3.88 14.95 -0.91
N SER A 251 -5.05 14.42 -1.27
CA SER A 251 -5.22 13.54 -2.43
C SER A 251 -4.81 14.21 -3.74
N THR A 252 -5.29 15.43 -3.96
CA THR A 252 -4.96 16.23 -5.15
C THR A 252 -3.46 16.53 -5.23
N VAL A 253 -2.85 16.95 -4.12
CA VAL A 253 -1.42 17.26 -4.06
C VAL A 253 -0.57 16.02 -4.32
N ILE A 254 -0.91 14.88 -3.69
CA ILE A 254 -0.18 13.63 -3.89
C ILE A 254 -0.24 13.21 -5.37
N HIS A 255 -1.41 13.28 -6.01
CA HIS A 255 -1.54 12.99 -7.44
C HIS A 255 -0.70 13.92 -8.31
N GLN A 256 -0.81 15.24 -8.11
CA GLN A 256 -0.04 16.20 -8.89
C GLN A 256 1.47 15.99 -8.79
N ILE A 257 1.96 15.67 -7.59
CA ILE A 257 3.38 15.40 -7.38
C ILE A 257 3.77 14.06 -7.98
N SER A 258 2.97 13.01 -7.78
CA SER A 258 3.20 11.69 -8.36
C SER A 258 3.28 11.74 -9.89
N ASP A 259 2.33 12.43 -10.53
CA ASP A 259 2.31 12.58 -11.99
C ASP A 259 3.48 13.42 -12.50
N ARG A 260 3.80 14.54 -11.81
CA ARG A 260 4.93 15.42 -12.17
C ARG A 260 6.27 14.70 -12.10
N LEU A 261 6.46 13.84 -11.12
CA LEU A 261 7.66 13.07 -10.90
C LEU A 261 7.70 11.76 -11.70
N ASN A 262 6.58 11.35 -12.30
CA ASN A 262 6.37 10.01 -12.83
C ASN A 262 6.72 8.95 -11.78
N ALA A 263 6.17 9.09 -10.57
CA ALA A 263 6.49 8.21 -9.46
C ALA A 263 6.09 6.76 -9.77
N ASP A 264 7.02 5.83 -9.61
CA ASP A 264 6.78 4.40 -9.78
C ASP A 264 6.05 3.81 -8.59
N LEU A 265 6.37 4.30 -7.39
CA LEU A 265 5.83 3.84 -6.12
C LEU A 265 5.44 5.02 -5.24
N ILE A 266 4.24 4.96 -4.67
CA ILE A 266 3.82 5.81 -3.57
C ILE A 266 3.85 4.98 -2.28
N VAL A 267 4.58 5.46 -1.26
CA VAL A 267 4.56 4.90 0.10
C VAL A 267 3.73 5.83 0.97
N MET A 268 2.65 5.33 1.58
CA MET A 268 1.71 6.16 2.33
C MET A 268 0.99 5.42 3.46
N GLY A 269 0.54 6.17 4.46
CA GLY A 269 -0.43 5.70 5.44
C GLY A 269 -1.85 5.64 4.86
N THR A 270 -2.67 4.71 5.33
CA THR A 270 -4.06 4.57 4.88
C THR A 270 -5.11 4.97 5.91
N LEU A 271 -4.73 5.32 7.12
CA LEU A 271 -5.65 5.81 8.14
C LEU A 271 -5.69 7.34 8.17
N GLY A 272 -6.89 7.91 8.26
CA GLY A 272 -7.09 9.35 8.44
C GLY A 272 -7.10 9.73 9.92
N ARG A 273 -6.86 11.02 10.21
CA ARG A 273 -6.84 11.60 11.57
C ARG A 273 -8.15 11.44 12.36
N SER A 274 -9.27 11.28 11.68
CA SER A 274 -10.62 11.26 12.27
C SER A 274 -11.34 9.91 12.14
N GLY A 275 -10.65 8.85 11.71
CA GLY A 275 -11.26 7.54 11.49
C GLY A 275 -11.54 6.79 12.80
N ILE A 276 -12.68 6.09 12.87
CA ILE A 276 -12.91 5.09 13.91
C ILE A 276 -11.88 3.98 13.73
N PRO A 277 -11.06 3.65 14.74
CA PRO A 277 -10.04 2.64 14.63
C PRO A 277 -10.59 1.34 14.05
N GLY A 278 -10.00 0.85 12.94
CA GLY A 278 -10.31 -0.44 12.33
C GLY A 278 -11.43 -0.47 11.28
N LEU A 279 -12.19 0.60 11.06
CA LEU A 279 -13.34 0.55 10.13
C LEU A 279 -13.16 1.32 8.81
N PHE A 280 -12.40 2.41 8.77
CA PHE A 280 -12.35 3.29 7.61
C PHE A 280 -10.92 3.58 7.16
N ILE A 281 -10.71 3.51 5.86
CA ILE A 281 -9.58 4.16 5.19
C ILE A 281 -9.81 5.67 5.22
N GLY A 282 -8.75 6.47 5.34
CA GLY A 282 -8.88 7.93 5.23
C GLY A 282 -9.34 8.34 3.82
N ASN A 283 -10.17 9.37 3.73
CA ASN A 283 -10.67 9.88 2.44
C ASN A 283 -9.51 10.15 1.45
N THR A 284 -8.44 10.78 1.92
CA THR A 284 -7.23 11.02 1.13
C THR A 284 -6.66 9.74 0.53
N ALA A 285 -6.49 8.70 1.36
CA ALA A 285 -5.94 7.44 0.91
C ALA A 285 -6.89 6.76 -0.11
N GLU A 286 -8.20 6.82 0.11
CA GLU A 286 -9.17 6.26 -0.82
C GLU A 286 -9.12 6.94 -2.20
N GLU A 287 -9.08 8.27 -2.23
CA GLU A 287 -8.97 9.03 -3.48
C GLU A 287 -7.65 8.77 -4.21
N VAL A 288 -6.53 8.69 -3.48
CA VAL A 288 -5.24 8.33 -4.07
C VAL A 288 -5.30 6.95 -4.69
N LEU A 289 -5.82 5.94 -3.96
CA LEU A 289 -5.92 4.57 -4.44
C LEU A 289 -6.84 4.41 -5.66
N GLN A 290 -7.86 5.25 -5.80
CA GLN A 290 -8.78 5.18 -6.93
C GLN A 290 -8.23 5.78 -8.22
N ASN A 291 -7.30 6.73 -8.11
CA ASN A 291 -6.89 7.56 -9.24
C ASN A 291 -5.39 7.46 -9.58
N THR A 292 -4.56 6.83 -8.75
CA THR A 292 -3.11 6.76 -9.01
C THR A 292 -2.77 5.79 -10.14
N ARG A 293 -1.69 6.08 -10.84
CA ARG A 293 -1.05 5.20 -11.81
C ARG A 293 0.23 4.55 -11.30
N SER A 294 0.61 4.85 -10.06
CA SER A 294 1.80 4.29 -9.40
C SER A 294 1.47 3.00 -8.66
N SER A 295 2.47 2.16 -8.43
CA SER A 295 2.40 1.11 -7.41
C SER A 295 2.20 1.73 -6.03
N ILE A 296 1.59 0.99 -5.10
CA ILE A 296 1.30 1.48 -3.75
C ILE A 296 1.93 0.55 -2.70
N LEU A 297 2.65 1.12 -1.75
CA LEU A 297 3.00 0.49 -0.48
C LEU A 297 2.24 1.20 0.63
N ALA A 298 1.15 0.59 1.04
CA ALA A 298 0.27 1.11 2.08
C ALA A 298 0.69 0.59 3.45
N VAL A 299 0.80 1.49 4.41
CA VAL A 299 1.17 1.16 5.79
C VAL A 299 0.09 1.58 6.77
N LYS A 300 0.08 0.93 7.92
CA LYS A 300 -0.81 1.22 9.03
C LYS A 300 -0.04 1.36 10.32
N PRO A 301 -0.54 2.15 11.27
CA PRO A 301 0.07 2.23 12.59
C PRO A 301 0.05 0.88 13.30
N PRO A 302 0.99 0.62 14.21
CA PRO A 302 1.04 -0.62 14.98
C PRO A 302 -0.21 -0.90 15.81
N SER A 303 -0.97 0.13 16.13
CA SER A 303 -2.24 0.05 16.88
C SER A 303 -3.43 -0.41 16.05
N PHE A 304 -3.27 -0.55 14.72
CA PHE A 304 -4.37 -0.94 13.85
C PHE A 304 -4.81 -2.37 14.08
N VAL A 305 -6.10 -2.57 14.30
CA VAL A 305 -6.73 -3.89 14.41
C VAL A 305 -7.64 -4.10 13.20
N SER A 306 -7.43 -5.22 12.50
CA SER A 306 -8.26 -5.57 11.36
C SER A 306 -9.71 -5.82 11.76
N PRO A 307 -10.70 -5.35 11.00
CA PRO A 307 -12.11 -5.71 11.19
C PRO A 307 -12.44 -7.14 10.72
N VAL A 308 -11.52 -7.79 10.01
CA VAL A 308 -11.66 -9.19 9.56
C VAL A 308 -11.17 -10.11 10.68
N ARG A 309 -12.06 -11.02 11.12
CA ARG A 309 -11.80 -12.01 12.18
C ARG A 309 -11.73 -13.42 11.61
#